data_f9a510453115707b50c26b1dc6b1da52
#
_entry.id   f9a510453115707b50c26b1dc6b1da52
#
_cell.length_a   1.000
_cell.length_b   1.000
_cell.length_c   1.000
_cell.angle_alpha   90.00
_cell.angle_beta   90.00
_cell.angle_gamma   90.00
#
_symmetry.space_group_name_H-M   'P 1'
#
loop_
_entity.id
_entity.type
_entity.pdbx_description
1 polymer ?
#
loop_
_entity_poly.entity_id
_entity_poly.type
_entity_poly.pdbx_seq_one_letter_code
_entity_poly.pdbx_strand_id
1 'polypeptide(L)'
;MVARERVRGVVTSRRWRGFLLRIVLPAILAGVLFVLAIFLILIPSMERELMEGKKQTTQELTRAAVSILQDYYDEEQAGRKTRQQAQSEAAAQIRLLRYGDDGKDYFWITDTHPTMVMHPYLPELDGQD
;
A
#
# COMPACT_ATOMS: atom_id res chain seq x y z
N MET A 1 -56.51 11.22 -58.35
CA MET A 1 -55.39 10.25 -58.47
C MET A 1 -54.36 10.58 -57.38
N VAL A 2 -54.66 10.35 -56.14
CA VAL A 2 -53.70 10.48 -55.01
C VAL A 2 -54.19 9.54 -53.88
N ALA A 3 -53.64 8.42 -53.73
CA ALA A 3 -53.70 7.59 -52.50
C ALA A 3 -52.89 6.31 -52.65
N ARG A 4 -51.61 6.33 -52.35
CA ARG A 4 -50.79 5.12 -52.04
C ARG A 4 -49.40 5.46 -51.56
N GLU A 5 -49.30 6.13 -50.43
CA GLU A 5 -47.97 6.29 -49.78
C GLU A 5 -48.04 6.41 -48.27
N ARG A 6 -48.64 5.44 -47.58
CA ARG A 6 -48.61 5.49 -46.10
C ARG A 6 -48.64 4.12 -45.43
N VAL A 7 -47.97 3.12 -45.95
CA VAL A 7 -47.94 1.78 -45.28
C VAL A 7 -46.51 1.17 -45.18
N ARG A 8 -45.44 1.91 -45.40
CA ARG A 8 -44.08 1.36 -45.29
C ARG A 8 -43.36 1.62 -43.96
N GLY A 9 -43.90 2.38 -43.04
CA GLY A 9 -43.18 2.85 -41.82
C GLY A 9 -43.31 1.96 -40.59
N VAL A 10 -44.19 0.97 -40.52
CA VAL A 10 -44.54 0.28 -39.27
C VAL A 10 -43.90 -1.11 -39.12
N VAL A 11 -43.43 -1.72 -40.19
CA VAL A 11 -42.91 -3.09 -40.16
C VAL A 11 -41.46 -3.17 -39.74
N THR A 12 -40.70 -2.10 -39.85
CA THR A 12 -39.27 -2.07 -39.48
C THR A 12 -39.06 -2.01 -37.96
N SER A 13 -39.94 -1.42 -37.18
CA SER A 13 -39.75 -1.20 -35.73
C SER A 13 -39.83 -2.50 -34.91
N ARG A 14 -40.62 -3.47 -35.33
CA ARG A 14 -40.81 -4.73 -34.57
C ARG A 14 -39.63 -5.72 -34.71
N ARG A 15 -39.00 -5.75 -35.86
CA ARG A 15 -37.78 -6.57 -36.11
C ARG A 15 -36.56 -5.96 -35.39
N TRP A 16 -36.42 -4.65 -35.34
CA TRP A 16 -35.36 -3.93 -34.63
C TRP A 16 -35.48 -4.13 -33.11
N ARG A 17 -36.65 -4.11 -32.53
CA ARG A 17 -36.87 -4.40 -31.11
C ARG A 17 -36.46 -5.83 -30.73
N GLY A 18 -36.70 -6.81 -31.58
CA GLY A 18 -36.28 -8.19 -31.37
C GLY A 18 -34.75 -8.36 -31.45
N PHE A 19 -34.10 -7.65 -32.36
CA PHE A 19 -32.62 -7.61 -32.47
C PHE A 19 -31.99 -6.94 -31.25
N LEU A 20 -32.49 -5.80 -30.81
CA LEU A 20 -32.02 -5.09 -29.63
C LEU A 20 -32.13 -5.96 -28.37
N LEU A 21 -33.27 -6.58 -28.15
CA LEU A 21 -33.51 -7.40 -26.94
C LEU A 21 -32.70 -8.70 -26.95
N ARG A 22 -32.43 -9.29 -28.10
CA ARG A 22 -31.77 -10.60 -28.17
C ARG A 22 -30.26 -10.54 -28.29
N ILE A 23 -29.72 -9.45 -28.84
CA ILE A 23 -28.29 -9.34 -29.13
C ILE A 23 -27.65 -8.17 -28.38
N VAL A 24 -28.23 -6.97 -28.51
CA VAL A 24 -27.60 -5.77 -27.96
C VAL A 24 -27.72 -5.73 -26.43
N LEU A 25 -28.87 -6.06 -25.89
CA LEU A 25 -29.10 -6.03 -24.44
C LEU A 25 -28.17 -7.00 -23.67
N PRO A 26 -28.02 -8.28 -24.08
CA PRO A 26 -27.08 -9.19 -23.42
C PRO A 26 -25.61 -8.73 -23.57
N ALA A 27 -25.25 -8.15 -24.71
CA ALA A 27 -23.89 -7.62 -24.92
C ALA A 27 -23.58 -6.43 -23.98
N ILE A 28 -24.53 -5.50 -23.85
CA ILE A 28 -24.42 -4.38 -22.91
C ILE A 28 -24.35 -4.91 -21.46
N LEU A 29 -25.22 -5.85 -21.12
CA LEU A 29 -25.25 -6.45 -19.78
C LEU A 29 -23.91 -7.14 -19.45
N ALA A 30 -23.35 -7.91 -20.38
CA ALA A 30 -22.05 -8.52 -20.23
C ALA A 30 -20.94 -7.47 -20.01
N GLY A 31 -20.95 -6.37 -20.78
CA GLY A 31 -20.04 -5.25 -20.61
C GLY A 31 -20.15 -4.60 -19.22
N VAL A 32 -21.36 -4.34 -18.77
CA VAL A 32 -21.62 -3.78 -17.44
C VAL A 32 -21.15 -4.73 -16.34
N LEU A 33 -21.45 -6.00 -16.43
CA LEU A 33 -20.98 -7.01 -15.45
C LEU A 33 -19.46 -7.13 -15.44
N PHE A 34 -18.81 -7.04 -16.59
CA PHE A 34 -17.36 -7.05 -16.68
C PHE A 34 -16.73 -5.81 -15.98
N VAL A 35 -17.28 -4.62 -16.24
CA VAL A 35 -16.85 -3.39 -15.56
C VAL A 35 -17.06 -3.49 -14.05
N LEU A 36 -18.24 -3.99 -13.61
CA LEU A 36 -18.50 -4.21 -12.19
C LEU A 36 -17.54 -5.21 -11.57
N ALA A 37 -17.19 -6.29 -12.26
CA ALA A 37 -16.20 -7.25 -11.77
C ALA A 37 -14.82 -6.61 -11.57
N ILE A 38 -14.38 -5.74 -12.48
CA ILE A 38 -13.14 -4.98 -12.31
C ILE A 38 -13.20 -4.11 -11.04
N PHE A 39 -14.26 -3.32 -10.88
CA PHE A 39 -14.38 -2.40 -9.75
C PHE A 39 -14.57 -3.11 -8.40
N LEU A 40 -15.33 -4.20 -8.36
CA LEU A 40 -15.68 -4.87 -7.10
C LEU A 40 -14.69 -5.96 -6.68
N ILE A 41 -13.93 -6.51 -7.62
CA ILE A 41 -13.03 -7.63 -7.35
C ILE A 41 -11.57 -7.23 -7.57
N LEU A 42 -11.24 -6.70 -8.75
CA LEU A 42 -9.85 -6.48 -9.14
C LEU A 42 -9.21 -5.32 -8.35
N ILE A 43 -9.88 -4.18 -8.25
CA ILE A 43 -9.34 -3.01 -7.53
C ILE A 43 -9.11 -3.32 -6.05
N PRO A 44 -10.08 -3.85 -5.27
CA PRO A 44 -9.86 -4.15 -3.87
C PRO A 44 -8.80 -5.24 -3.61
N SER A 45 -8.66 -6.20 -4.54
CA SER A 45 -7.61 -7.23 -4.39
C SER A 45 -6.20 -6.64 -4.56
N MET A 46 -6.01 -5.75 -5.52
CA MET A 46 -4.74 -5.06 -5.72
C MET A 46 -4.37 -4.16 -4.54
N GLU A 47 -5.31 -3.43 -3.96
CA GLU A 47 -5.05 -2.62 -2.77
C GLU A 47 -4.61 -3.45 -1.57
N ARG A 48 -5.21 -4.62 -1.37
CA ARG A 48 -4.82 -5.55 -0.30
C ARG A 48 -3.42 -6.10 -0.50
N GLU A 49 -3.07 -6.54 -1.70
CA GLU A 49 -1.73 -7.04 -2.02
C GLU A 49 -0.66 -5.96 -1.83
N LEU A 50 -0.91 -4.73 -2.25
CA LEU A 50 0.00 -3.59 -2.03
C LEU A 50 0.16 -3.28 -0.54
N MET A 51 -0.91 -3.32 0.23
CA MET A 51 -0.87 -3.07 1.68
C MET A 51 -0.11 -4.17 2.42
N GLU A 52 -0.36 -5.44 2.09
CA GLU A 52 0.38 -6.58 2.68
C GLU A 52 1.87 -6.51 2.34
N GLY A 53 2.23 -6.17 1.10
CA GLY A 53 3.62 -6.00 0.68
C GLY A 53 4.32 -4.89 1.49
N LYS A 54 3.69 -3.72 1.65
CA LYS A 54 4.24 -2.63 2.46
C LYS A 54 4.40 -3.01 3.93
N LYS A 55 3.42 -3.70 4.50
CA LYS A 55 3.47 -4.19 5.88
C LYS A 55 4.62 -5.18 6.08
N GLN A 56 4.78 -6.13 5.17
CA GLN A 56 5.88 -7.09 5.22
C GLN A 56 7.24 -6.40 5.15
N THR A 57 7.43 -5.49 4.19
CA THR A 57 8.66 -4.69 4.06
C THR A 57 8.98 -3.94 5.34
N THR A 58 8.00 -3.25 5.94
CA THR A 58 8.19 -2.52 7.20
C THR A 58 8.59 -3.46 8.35
N GLN A 59 7.98 -4.65 8.43
CA GLN A 59 8.34 -5.65 9.44
C GLN A 59 9.77 -6.18 9.26
N GLU A 60 10.19 -6.45 8.03
CA GLU A 60 11.55 -6.92 7.72
C GLU A 60 12.60 -5.86 8.05
N LEU A 61 12.35 -4.60 7.69
CA LEU A 61 13.21 -3.48 8.03
C LEU A 61 13.31 -3.27 9.55
N THR A 62 12.19 -3.37 10.26
CA THR A 62 12.18 -3.27 11.72
C THR A 62 12.98 -4.42 12.36
N ARG A 63 12.82 -5.66 11.87
CA ARG A 63 13.62 -6.80 12.35
C ARG A 63 15.09 -6.62 12.10
N ALA A 64 15.49 -6.09 10.94
CA ALA A 64 16.89 -5.79 10.65
C ALA A 64 17.45 -4.74 11.61
N ALA A 65 16.70 -3.67 11.89
CA ALA A 65 17.12 -2.67 12.88
C ALA A 65 17.22 -3.27 14.29
N VAL A 66 16.25 -4.10 14.70
CA VAL A 66 16.29 -4.80 16.00
C VAL A 66 17.47 -5.76 16.09
N SER A 67 17.86 -6.45 15.02
CA SER A 67 19.04 -7.33 15.05
C SER A 67 20.35 -6.57 15.32
N ILE A 68 20.47 -5.34 14.79
CA ILE A 68 21.62 -4.48 15.12
C ILE A 68 21.63 -4.14 16.62
N LEU A 69 20.48 -3.76 17.19
CA LEU A 69 20.38 -3.49 18.63
C LEU A 69 20.72 -4.73 19.46
N GLN A 70 20.31 -5.91 19.01
CA GLN A 70 20.59 -7.17 19.68
C GLN A 70 22.08 -7.49 19.69
N ASP A 71 22.80 -7.25 18.59
CA ASP A 71 24.25 -7.46 18.52
C ASP A 71 24.98 -6.61 19.57
N TYR A 72 24.60 -5.32 19.72
CA TYR A 72 25.18 -4.45 20.74
C TYR A 72 24.80 -4.85 22.16
N TYR A 73 23.58 -5.35 22.37
CA TYR A 73 23.17 -5.90 23.64
C TYR A 73 24.00 -7.14 24.02
N ASP A 74 24.26 -8.04 23.08
CA ASP A 74 25.09 -9.22 23.28
C ASP A 74 26.55 -8.85 23.59
N GLU A 75 27.08 -7.78 22.98
CA GLU A 75 28.38 -7.20 23.32
C GLU A 75 28.44 -6.70 24.79
N GLU A 76 27.35 -6.04 25.26
CA GLU A 76 27.20 -5.62 26.65
C GLU A 76 27.16 -6.85 27.58
N GLN A 77 26.31 -7.84 27.28
CA GLN A 77 26.17 -9.05 28.11
C GLN A 77 27.46 -9.85 28.19
N ALA A 78 28.24 -9.86 27.12
CA ALA A 78 29.57 -10.51 27.10
C ALA A 78 30.67 -9.71 27.80
N GLY A 79 30.35 -8.53 28.35
CA GLY A 79 31.31 -7.66 29.03
C GLY A 79 32.34 -7.01 28.10
N ARG A 80 32.09 -7.04 26.78
CA ARG A 80 32.98 -6.40 25.80
C ARG A 80 32.77 -4.90 25.67
N LYS A 81 31.55 -4.43 26.04
CA LYS A 81 31.17 -3.02 26.05
C LYS A 81 30.43 -2.70 27.36
N THR A 82 30.55 -1.48 27.82
CA THR A 82 29.67 -0.96 28.87
C THR A 82 28.28 -0.71 28.25
N ARG A 83 27.23 -0.70 29.10
CA ARG A 83 25.87 -0.37 28.66
C ARG A 83 25.81 0.95 27.88
N GLN A 84 26.48 1.98 28.40
CA GLN A 84 26.50 3.29 27.74
C GLN A 84 27.16 3.25 26.36
N GLN A 85 28.27 2.52 26.23
CA GLN A 85 28.94 2.32 24.93
C GLN A 85 28.04 1.56 23.96
N ALA A 86 27.48 0.43 24.37
CA ALA A 86 26.59 -0.38 23.53
C ALA A 86 25.38 0.43 23.04
N GLN A 87 24.71 1.14 23.93
CA GLN A 87 23.56 1.99 23.57
C GLN A 87 23.92 3.14 22.64
N SER A 88 25.01 3.84 22.91
CA SER A 88 25.46 4.96 22.08
C SER A 88 25.86 4.52 20.67
N GLU A 89 26.61 3.44 20.58
CA GLU A 89 27.04 2.88 19.28
C GLU A 89 25.87 2.28 18.50
N ALA A 90 24.96 1.56 19.17
CA ALA A 90 23.74 1.05 18.56
C ALA A 90 22.87 2.17 17.98
N ALA A 91 22.63 3.24 18.77
CA ALA A 91 21.90 4.40 18.31
C ALA A 91 22.58 5.10 17.12
N ALA A 92 23.93 5.18 17.13
CA ALA A 92 24.68 5.75 16.02
C ALA A 92 24.56 4.91 14.74
N GLN A 93 24.51 3.58 14.83
CA GLN A 93 24.27 2.71 13.68
C GLN A 93 22.85 2.87 13.12
N ILE A 94 21.83 2.86 13.98
CA ILE A 94 20.45 3.07 13.56
C ILE A 94 20.26 4.46 12.94
N ARG A 95 20.94 5.48 13.43
CA ARG A 95 20.93 6.85 12.89
C ARG A 95 21.33 6.92 11.42
N LEU A 96 22.16 6.00 10.94
CA LEU A 96 22.64 5.95 9.55
C LEU A 96 21.70 5.16 8.61
N LEU A 97 20.80 4.37 9.15
CA LEU A 97 19.91 3.55 8.33
C LEU A 97 18.93 4.42 7.55
N ARG A 98 18.84 4.11 6.28
CA ARG A 98 17.86 4.72 5.36
C ARG A 98 17.15 3.62 4.59
N TYR A 99 15.89 3.87 4.27
CA TYR A 99 15.08 2.94 3.46
C TYR A 99 14.07 3.69 2.61
N GLY A 100 13.20 2.95 1.91
CA GLY A 100 12.19 3.52 1.02
C GLY A 100 12.78 4.04 -0.29
N ASP A 101 11.89 4.55 -1.13
CA ASP A 101 12.25 5.14 -2.40
C ASP A 101 13.10 6.41 -2.15
N ASP A 102 14.21 6.51 -2.85
CA ASP A 102 15.19 7.60 -2.71
C ASP A 102 15.93 7.65 -1.35
N GLY A 103 15.78 6.65 -0.46
CA GLY A 103 16.45 6.62 0.85
C GLY A 103 16.05 7.78 1.78
N LYS A 104 14.80 8.23 1.70
CA LYS A 104 14.30 9.35 2.52
C LYS A 104 13.71 8.92 3.85
N ASP A 105 13.33 7.65 3.96
CA ASP A 105 12.77 7.09 5.19
C ASP A 105 13.90 6.71 6.15
N TYR A 106 13.62 6.80 7.45
CA TYR A 106 14.60 6.60 8.50
C TYR A 106 13.96 6.00 9.75
N PHE A 107 14.80 5.54 10.66
CA PHE A 107 14.40 5.10 11.99
C PHE A 107 14.67 6.18 13.01
N TRP A 108 13.82 6.24 14.04
CA TRP A 108 14.07 6.94 15.29
C TRP A 108 13.85 5.98 16.45
N ILE A 109 14.38 6.31 17.60
CA ILE A 109 14.26 5.51 18.82
C ILE A 109 13.60 6.35 19.90
N THR A 110 12.53 5.83 20.48
CA THR A 110 11.90 6.36 21.69
C THR A 110 11.96 5.31 22.80
N ASP A 111 11.96 5.73 24.06
CA ASP A 111 11.75 4.83 25.18
C ASP A 111 10.27 4.54 25.43
N THR A 112 9.96 3.80 26.49
CA THR A 112 8.58 3.48 26.89
C THR A 112 7.83 4.65 27.53
N HIS A 113 8.49 5.77 27.79
CA HIS A 113 7.94 7.01 28.37
C HIS A 113 7.89 8.15 27.32
N PRO A 114 7.59 7.89 26.12
CA PRO A 114 7.82 8.49 24.82
C PRO A 114 8.94 9.55 24.69
N THR A 115 9.97 9.45 25.53
CA THR A 115 11.14 10.30 25.40
C THR A 115 11.92 9.92 24.14
N MET A 116 12.32 10.90 23.34
CA MET A 116 13.15 10.68 22.16
C MET A 116 14.56 10.26 22.57
N VAL A 117 14.94 9.04 22.23
CA VAL A 117 16.32 8.54 22.49
C VAL A 117 17.26 8.92 21.35
N MET A 118 16.78 8.87 20.12
CA MET A 118 17.57 9.23 18.94
C MET A 118 16.68 9.61 17.76
N HIS A 119 16.92 10.81 17.20
CA HIS A 119 16.33 11.26 15.94
C HIS A 119 17.44 11.61 14.92
N PRO A 120 17.41 11.06 13.68
CA PRO A 120 18.52 11.23 12.73
C PRO A 120 18.70 12.62 12.17
N TYR A 121 17.65 13.44 12.09
CA TYR A 121 17.68 14.78 11.49
C TYR A 121 17.46 15.90 12.50
N LEU A 122 16.92 15.61 13.67
CA LEU A 122 16.58 16.58 14.70
C LEU A 122 17.22 16.16 16.04
N PRO A 123 18.56 16.21 16.14
CA PRO A 123 19.26 15.77 17.36
C PRO A 123 18.92 16.63 18.58
N GLU A 124 18.34 17.82 18.38
CA GLU A 124 17.82 18.66 19.45
C GLU A 124 16.60 18.05 20.17
N LEU A 125 15.96 17.04 19.59
CA LEU A 125 14.87 16.29 20.24
C LEU A 125 15.39 15.16 21.13
N ASP A 126 16.65 14.75 20.98
CA ASP A 126 17.22 13.66 21.78
C ASP A 126 17.17 14.02 23.28
N GLY A 127 16.48 13.21 24.08
CA GLY A 127 16.23 13.43 25.50
C GLY A 127 15.00 14.28 25.84
N GLN A 128 14.17 14.62 24.86
CA GLN A 128 12.92 15.38 25.08
C GLN A 128 11.69 14.45 25.02
N ASP A 129 10.62 14.84 25.74
CA ASP A 129 9.29 14.20 25.71
C ASP A 129 8.43 14.75 24.58
#